data_7e9cbce950fd62de22bb8c482c55bad2
#
_entry.id   7e9cbce950fd62de22bb8c482c55bad2
#
_cell.length_a   1.000
_cell.length_b   1.000
_cell.length_c   1.000
_cell.angle_alpha   90.00
_cell.angle_beta   90.00
_cell.angle_gamma   90.00
#
_symmetry.space_group_name_H-M   'P 1'
#
loop_
_entity.id
_entity.type
_entity.pdbx_description
1 polymer ?
#
loop_
_entity_poly.entity_id
_entity_poly.type
_entity_poly.pdbx_seq_one_letter_code
_entity_poly.pdbx_strand_id
1 'polypeptide(L)'
;MENEKIELTELSELGEFGLIDRLTKDIKTYNKSTVKGIGDDAAVIDHKSEQTLISTDVLIEGVHFDMTYMPLKHLGYKAAVVNFSDIYAMNGTPTQIVVGLGISSKFSVEAVEEIFAGIKLACDTYKVD
;
A
#
# COMPACT_ATOMS: atom_id res chain seq x y z
N MET A 1 -4.86 -17.99 33.29
CA MET A 1 -4.95 -17.47 31.89
C MET A 1 -3.51 -17.20 31.50
N GLU A 2 -2.91 -18.13 30.77
CA GLU A 2 -1.59 -17.93 30.15
C GLU A 2 -1.70 -16.82 29.12
N ASN A 3 -0.90 -15.76 29.28
CA ASN A 3 -0.70 -14.78 28.24
C ASN A 3 0.07 -15.48 27.11
N GLU A 4 -0.62 -15.90 26.05
CA GLU A 4 0.03 -16.23 24.79
C GLU A 4 0.82 -14.99 24.35
N LYS A 5 2.15 -15.08 24.48
CA LYS A 5 3.04 -14.12 23.84
C LYS A 5 2.85 -14.24 22.35
N ILE A 6 2.22 -13.22 21.74
CA ILE A 6 2.21 -13.09 20.29
C ILE A 6 3.68 -12.92 19.87
N GLU A 7 4.23 -13.92 19.23
CA GLU A 7 5.59 -13.88 18.70
C GLU A 7 5.54 -13.06 17.41
N LEU A 8 6.16 -11.87 17.43
CA LEU A 8 6.22 -10.99 16.27
C LEU A 8 7.38 -11.40 15.35
N THR A 9 7.15 -11.37 14.06
CA THR A 9 8.14 -11.69 13.05
C THR A 9 9.01 -10.46 12.74
N GLU A 10 10.34 -10.61 12.79
CA GLU A 10 11.24 -9.54 12.40
C GLU A 10 11.33 -9.41 10.88
N LEU A 11 11.48 -8.17 10.37
CA LEU A 11 11.62 -7.92 8.94
C LEU A 11 12.81 -8.66 8.31
N SER A 12 13.89 -8.80 9.08
CA SER A 12 15.11 -9.50 8.69
C SER A 12 14.89 -10.99 8.36
N GLU A 13 13.86 -11.62 8.95
CA GLU A 13 13.55 -13.03 8.74
C GLU A 13 12.98 -13.31 7.35
N LEU A 14 12.24 -12.36 6.78
CA LEU A 14 11.63 -12.49 5.46
C LEU A 14 12.50 -11.92 4.34
N GLY A 15 13.30 -10.89 4.63
CA GLY A 15 13.96 -10.10 3.62
C GLY A 15 12.96 -9.31 2.76
N GLU A 16 13.47 -8.57 1.77
CA GLU A 16 12.65 -7.69 0.92
C GLU A 16 11.59 -8.46 0.12
N PHE A 17 12.02 -9.46 -0.64
CA PHE A 17 11.10 -10.21 -1.51
C PHE A 17 10.09 -11.04 -0.73
N GLY A 18 10.51 -11.66 0.38
CA GLY A 18 9.59 -12.42 1.22
C GLY A 18 8.53 -11.53 1.87
N LEU A 19 8.89 -10.29 2.24
CA LEU A 19 7.94 -9.31 2.75
C LEU A 19 6.96 -8.88 1.65
N ILE A 20 7.45 -8.55 0.46
CA ILE A 20 6.60 -8.17 -0.69
C ILE A 20 5.60 -9.30 -0.98
N ASP A 21 6.05 -10.53 -1.13
CA ASP A 21 5.18 -11.68 -1.39
C ASP A 21 4.11 -11.85 -0.30
N ARG A 22 4.49 -11.75 0.97
CA ARG A 22 3.55 -11.88 2.10
C ARG A 22 2.48 -10.79 2.10
N LEU A 23 2.87 -9.54 1.79
CA LEU A 23 1.95 -8.39 1.77
C LEU A 23 1.00 -8.42 0.58
N THR A 24 1.42 -8.96 -0.55
CA THR A 24 0.75 -8.78 -1.84
C THR A 24 0.03 -10.01 -2.37
N LYS A 25 0.17 -11.16 -1.71
CA LYS A 25 -0.40 -12.45 -2.14
C LYS A 25 -1.91 -12.44 -2.44
N ASP A 26 -2.67 -11.57 -1.78
CA ASP A 26 -4.14 -11.49 -1.92
C ASP A 26 -4.60 -10.27 -2.72
N ILE A 27 -3.67 -9.53 -3.35
CA ILE A 27 -4.01 -8.35 -4.15
C ILE A 27 -4.69 -8.79 -5.44
N LYS A 28 -5.80 -8.11 -5.76
CA LYS A 28 -6.58 -8.36 -6.98
C LYS A 28 -6.34 -7.25 -7.98
N THR A 29 -6.27 -7.61 -9.25
CA THR A 29 -6.25 -6.67 -10.37
C THR A 29 -7.67 -6.40 -10.85
N TYR A 30 -8.06 -5.14 -10.92
CA TYR A 30 -9.41 -4.69 -11.32
C TYR A 30 -9.43 -4.06 -12.71
N ASN A 31 -8.33 -3.44 -13.11
CA ASN A 31 -8.26 -2.63 -14.32
C ASN A 31 -7.61 -3.39 -15.48
N LYS A 32 -8.24 -3.33 -16.66
CA LYS A 32 -7.71 -3.98 -17.87
C LYS A 32 -6.41 -3.34 -18.38
N SER A 33 -6.14 -2.11 -17.97
CA SER A 33 -4.89 -1.41 -18.27
C SER A 33 -3.69 -2.00 -17.55
N THR A 34 -3.88 -2.70 -16.43
CA THR A 34 -2.83 -3.42 -15.73
C THR A 34 -2.50 -4.72 -16.47
N VAL A 35 -1.46 -4.71 -17.30
CA VAL A 35 -0.98 -5.87 -18.05
C VAL A 35 -0.15 -6.79 -17.14
N LYS A 36 0.70 -6.21 -16.32
CA LYS A 36 1.50 -6.90 -15.30
C LYS A 36 1.58 -6.02 -14.06
N GLY A 37 1.13 -6.53 -12.93
CA GLY A 37 1.20 -5.85 -11.64
C GLY A 37 2.48 -6.20 -10.88
N ILE A 38 2.33 -6.59 -9.61
CA ILE A 38 3.42 -6.91 -8.69
C ILE A 38 4.13 -8.22 -9.11
N GLY A 39 5.42 -8.34 -8.80
CA GLY A 39 6.18 -9.58 -8.93
C GLY A 39 7.34 -9.52 -9.92
N ASP A 40 7.76 -8.31 -10.31
CA ASP A 40 8.95 -8.07 -11.14
C ASP A 40 9.48 -6.65 -10.87
N ASP A 41 10.56 -6.27 -11.51
CA ASP A 41 11.22 -4.96 -11.36
C ASP A 41 10.33 -3.77 -11.72
N ALA A 42 9.31 -3.99 -12.57
CA ALA A 42 8.35 -2.95 -12.94
C ALA A 42 6.95 -3.51 -13.25
N ALA A 43 5.92 -2.72 -12.96
CA ALA A 43 4.57 -2.96 -13.45
C ALA A 43 4.46 -2.54 -14.93
N VAL A 44 3.60 -3.26 -15.69
CA VAL A 44 3.31 -2.91 -17.09
C VAL A 44 1.87 -2.43 -17.18
N ILE A 45 1.70 -1.19 -17.61
CA ILE A 45 0.40 -0.52 -17.72
C ILE A 45 0.20 -0.06 -19.15
N ASP A 46 -0.94 -0.38 -19.76
CA ASP A 46 -1.32 0.03 -21.11
C ASP A 46 -2.60 0.86 -21.09
N HIS A 47 -2.47 2.17 -21.17
CA HIS A 47 -3.58 3.11 -21.30
C HIS A 47 -3.97 3.40 -22.76
N LYS A 48 -3.33 2.77 -23.71
CA LYS A 48 -3.53 2.97 -25.16
C LYS A 48 -3.33 4.44 -25.56
N SER A 49 -4.41 5.12 -26.00
CA SER A 49 -4.36 6.51 -26.46
C SER A 49 -4.93 7.51 -25.45
N GLU A 50 -5.22 7.09 -24.22
CA GLU A 50 -5.77 7.97 -23.19
C GLU A 50 -4.68 8.79 -22.49
N GLN A 51 -5.05 9.96 -21.97
CA GLN A 51 -4.15 10.77 -21.16
C GLN A 51 -4.00 10.13 -19.78
N THR A 52 -2.78 10.12 -19.26
CA THR A 52 -2.46 9.60 -17.94
C THR A 52 -2.21 10.74 -16.95
N LEU A 53 -2.92 10.72 -15.83
CA LEU A 53 -2.65 11.57 -14.68
C LEU A 53 -1.75 10.79 -13.70
N ILE A 54 -0.74 11.47 -13.17
CA ILE A 54 0.17 10.91 -12.17
C ILE A 54 0.24 11.90 -11.02
N SER A 55 -0.01 11.42 -9.80
CA SER A 55 0.16 12.16 -8.55
C SER A 55 0.94 11.32 -7.56
N THR A 56 1.60 11.96 -6.59
CA THR A 56 2.30 11.27 -5.51
C THR A 56 2.34 12.14 -4.26
N ASP A 57 1.87 11.56 -3.16
CA ASP A 57 1.98 12.13 -1.82
C ASP A 57 2.91 11.30 -0.95
N VAL A 58 3.66 11.96 -0.10
CA VAL A 58 4.51 11.33 0.91
C VAL A 58 3.95 11.63 2.29
N LEU A 59 3.65 10.58 3.06
CA LEU A 59 3.27 10.71 4.46
C LEU A 59 4.47 10.44 5.36
N ILE A 60 4.77 11.41 6.23
CA ILE A 60 5.92 11.35 7.14
C ILE A 60 5.41 11.39 8.58
N GLU A 61 5.89 10.48 9.42
CA GLU A 61 5.61 10.48 10.85
C GLU A 61 6.08 11.78 11.50
N GLY A 62 5.29 12.29 12.43
CA GLY A 62 5.55 13.56 13.12
C GLY A 62 5.20 14.81 12.29
N VAL A 63 4.82 14.63 11.02
CA VAL A 63 4.37 15.72 10.13
C VAL A 63 2.91 15.49 9.69
N HIS A 64 2.63 14.34 9.08
CA HIS A 64 1.32 14.04 8.49
C HIS A 64 0.48 13.10 9.37
N PHE A 65 1.10 12.39 10.27
CA PHE A 65 0.49 11.48 11.23
C PHE A 65 1.41 11.29 12.45
N ASP A 66 0.85 10.70 13.51
CA ASP A 66 1.58 10.33 14.72
C ASP A 66 1.15 8.91 15.12
N MET A 67 2.10 7.99 15.16
CA MET A 67 1.86 6.58 15.46
C MET A 67 1.49 6.32 16.92
N THR A 68 1.62 7.32 17.81
CA THR A 68 1.22 7.16 19.21
C THR A 68 -0.29 7.00 19.36
N TYR A 69 -1.08 7.50 18.41
CA TYR A 69 -2.54 7.44 18.45
C TYR A 69 -3.22 7.06 17.12
N MET A 70 -2.49 7.04 16.00
CA MET A 70 -3.07 6.62 14.72
C MET A 70 -2.91 5.11 14.51
N PRO A 71 -4.01 4.34 14.40
CA PRO A 71 -3.93 2.93 14.06
C PRO A 71 -3.28 2.71 12.70
N LEU A 72 -2.38 1.75 12.58
CA LEU A 72 -1.60 1.49 11.36
C LEU A 72 -2.48 1.19 10.15
N LYS A 73 -3.58 0.48 10.33
CA LYS A 73 -4.57 0.24 9.27
C LYS A 73 -5.21 1.54 8.76
N HIS A 74 -5.51 2.49 9.65
CA HIS A 74 -6.04 3.80 9.25
C HIS A 74 -4.98 4.62 8.51
N LEU A 75 -3.72 4.53 8.92
CA LEU A 75 -2.60 5.15 8.21
C LEU A 75 -2.50 4.63 6.77
N GLY A 76 -2.54 3.30 6.58
CA GLY A 76 -2.50 2.69 5.26
C GLY A 76 -3.68 3.11 4.37
N TYR A 77 -4.89 3.12 4.92
CA TYR A 77 -6.07 3.60 4.20
C TYR A 77 -5.92 5.07 3.79
N LYS A 78 -5.51 5.95 4.72
CA LYS A 78 -5.24 7.36 4.46
C LYS A 78 -4.21 7.54 3.35
N ALA A 79 -3.09 6.80 3.40
CA ALA A 79 -2.01 6.90 2.43
C ALA A 79 -2.49 6.61 0.99
N ALA A 80 -3.40 5.67 0.81
CA ALA A 80 -4.00 5.41 -0.49
C ALA A 80 -5.00 6.50 -0.91
N VAL A 81 -5.95 6.86 -0.03
CA VAL A 81 -7.06 7.75 -0.40
C VAL A 81 -6.62 9.19 -0.67
N VAL A 82 -5.57 9.71 -0.04
CA VAL A 82 -5.07 11.05 -0.35
C VAL A 82 -4.61 11.14 -1.81
N ASN A 83 -3.91 10.13 -2.30
CA ASN A 83 -3.48 10.04 -3.70
C ASN A 83 -4.66 9.88 -4.67
N PHE A 84 -5.67 9.05 -4.31
CA PHE A 84 -6.89 8.93 -5.13
C PHE A 84 -7.64 10.25 -5.21
N SER A 85 -7.66 11.02 -4.11
CA SER A 85 -8.29 12.34 -4.04
C SER A 85 -7.73 13.30 -5.08
N ASP A 86 -6.42 13.33 -5.28
CA ASP A 86 -5.78 14.20 -6.26
C ASP A 86 -6.18 13.85 -7.69
N ILE A 87 -6.26 12.56 -8.00
CA ILE A 87 -6.72 12.09 -9.31
C ILE A 87 -8.19 12.48 -9.55
N TYR A 88 -9.06 12.31 -8.54
CA TYR A 88 -10.46 12.74 -8.63
C TYR A 88 -10.59 14.26 -8.76
N ALA A 89 -9.76 15.04 -8.05
CA ALA A 89 -9.76 16.51 -8.15
C ALA A 89 -9.45 16.99 -9.57
N MET A 90 -8.68 16.22 -10.34
CA MET A 90 -8.37 16.48 -11.75
C MET A 90 -9.38 15.84 -12.72
N ASN A 91 -10.54 15.42 -12.22
CA ASN A 91 -11.58 14.72 -12.98
C ASN A 91 -11.08 13.42 -13.66
N GLY A 92 -10.09 12.77 -13.07
CA GLY A 92 -9.56 11.48 -13.50
C GLY A 92 -10.18 10.32 -12.73
N THR A 93 -9.90 9.12 -13.19
CA THR A 93 -10.25 7.86 -12.51
C THR A 93 -8.97 7.19 -12.02
N PRO A 94 -8.75 7.00 -10.70
CA PRO A 94 -7.61 6.25 -10.21
C PRO A 94 -7.73 4.79 -10.63
N THR A 95 -6.68 4.25 -11.21
CA THR A 95 -6.65 2.88 -11.76
C THR A 95 -5.54 2.04 -11.18
N GLN A 96 -4.39 2.62 -10.92
CA GLN A 96 -3.23 1.97 -10.32
C GLN A 96 -2.63 2.84 -9.22
N ILE A 97 -1.99 2.19 -8.23
CA ILE A 97 -1.18 2.85 -7.21
C ILE A 97 0.19 2.17 -7.12
N VAL A 98 1.22 2.95 -6.89
CA VAL A 98 2.57 2.47 -6.57
C VAL A 98 2.89 2.88 -5.14
N VAL A 99 3.38 1.94 -4.34
CA VAL A 99 3.69 2.17 -2.93
C VAL A 99 5.19 2.11 -2.71
N GLY A 100 5.78 3.24 -2.31
CA GLY A 100 7.13 3.30 -1.77
C GLY A 100 7.07 3.33 -0.24
N LEU A 101 7.71 2.38 0.43
CA LEU A 101 7.66 2.26 1.87
C LEU A 101 9.07 2.32 2.48
N GLY A 102 9.34 3.39 3.23
CA GLY A 102 10.54 3.51 4.06
C GLY A 102 10.21 3.21 5.52
N ILE A 103 10.71 2.11 6.05
CA ILE A 103 10.44 1.66 7.43
C ILE A 103 11.73 1.41 8.21
N SER A 104 11.67 1.67 9.51
CA SER A 104 12.75 1.32 10.43
C SER A 104 12.77 -0.19 10.69
N SER A 105 13.95 -0.77 10.90
CA SER A 105 14.14 -2.16 11.33
C SER A 105 13.47 -2.49 12.68
N LYS A 106 12.96 -1.48 13.39
CA LYS A 106 12.18 -1.67 14.63
C LYS A 106 10.73 -2.09 14.38
N PHE A 107 10.24 -1.98 13.15
CA PHE A 107 8.92 -2.47 12.79
C PHE A 107 8.93 -3.99 12.67
N SER A 108 7.86 -4.61 13.13
CA SER A 108 7.60 -6.02 12.86
C SER A 108 6.89 -6.19 11.50
N VAL A 109 6.92 -7.39 10.98
CA VAL A 109 6.17 -7.76 9.76
C VAL A 109 4.68 -7.51 9.97
N GLU A 110 4.13 -7.86 11.12
CA GLU A 110 2.72 -7.69 11.45
C GLU A 110 2.29 -6.21 11.46
N ALA A 111 3.17 -5.32 11.92
CA ALA A 111 2.92 -3.88 11.87
C ALA A 111 2.83 -3.38 10.42
N VAL A 112 3.67 -3.88 9.53
CA VAL A 112 3.62 -3.56 8.10
C VAL A 112 2.39 -4.17 7.44
N GLU A 113 2.00 -5.39 7.82
CA GLU A 113 0.75 -6.03 7.36
C GLU A 113 -0.48 -5.19 7.72
N GLU A 114 -0.53 -4.59 8.91
CA GLU A 114 -1.61 -3.70 9.32
C GLU A 114 -1.70 -2.45 8.41
N ILE A 115 -0.57 -1.84 8.07
CA ILE A 115 -0.55 -0.72 7.10
C ILE A 115 -1.10 -1.18 5.75
N PHE A 116 -0.60 -2.30 5.23
CA PHE A 116 -1.04 -2.85 3.96
C PHE A 116 -2.51 -3.30 3.96
N ALA A 117 -3.04 -3.79 5.08
CA ALA A 117 -4.46 -4.08 5.22
C ALA A 117 -5.33 -2.83 4.98
N GLY A 118 -4.86 -1.66 5.40
CA GLY A 118 -5.51 -0.38 5.12
C GLY A 118 -5.44 0.01 3.64
N ILE A 119 -4.26 -0.09 3.04
CA ILE A 119 -4.06 0.18 1.59
C ILE A 119 -4.96 -0.73 0.75
N LYS A 120 -4.91 -2.04 1.02
CA LYS A 120 -5.75 -3.04 0.32
C LYS A 120 -7.24 -2.74 0.45
N LEU A 121 -7.71 -2.37 1.63
CA LEU A 121 -9.10 -1.98 1.84
C LEU A 121 -9.50 -0.78 0.97
N ALA A 122 -8.65 0.23 0.84
CA ALA A 122 -8.89 1.36 -0.04
C ALA A 122 -8.91 0.91 -1.51
N CYS A 123 -7.92 0.14 -1.95
CA CYS A 123 -7.85 -0.39 -3.30
C CYS A 123 -9.07 -1.25 -3.67
N ASP A 124 -9.49 -2.14 -2.78
CA ASP A 124 -10.70 -2.96 -2.97
C ASP A 124 -11.98 -2.10 -3.06
N THR A 125 -12.05 -1.03 -2.26
CA THR A 125 -13.21 -0.13 -2.23
C THR A 125 -13.32 0.68 -3.53
N TYR A 126 -12.22 1.24 -3.98
CA TYR A 126 -12.17 2.14 -5.14
C TYR A 126 -11.79 1.45 -6.45
N LYS A 127 -11.53 0.13 -6.44
CA LYS A 127 -11.15 -0.68 -7.61
C LYS A 127 -9.85 -0.21 -8.26
N VAL A 128 -8.86 0.09 -7.43
CA VAL A 128 -7.51 0.49 -7.82
C VAL A 128 -6.57 -0.71 -7.71
N ASP A 129 -5.67 -0.89 -8.66
CA ASP A 129 -4.70 -1.99 -8.72
C ASP A 129 -3.37 -1.62 -8.05
#